data_59e577530e592cd69dd31b5c1a806ec4
#
_entry.id   59e577530e592cd69dd31b5c1a806ec4
#
_cell.length_a   1.000
_cell.length_b   1.000
_cell.length_c   1.000
_cell.angle_alpha   90.00
_cell.angle_beta   90.00
_cell.angle_gamma   90.00
#
_symmetry.space_group_name_H-M   'P 1'
#
loop_
_entity.id
_entity.type
_entity.pdbx_description
1 polymer ?
#
loop_
_entity_poly.entity_id
_entity_poly.type
_entity_poly.pdbx_seq_one_letter_code
_entity_poly.pdbx_strand_id
1 'polypeptide(L)'
;SNNMTDWLSAAIIDTLVPNYFIHEIGSPGLSQSTFVNNYKLAQVDSYGYQSDTSIIHSTILLETNSEDFQENEVSWTRYRGWDYKIEDQMIVSDTVNIIYELYRSENNIDFERIISVIDTLPYLDGSFTYIDKNLCNIDYTYYVLAINSEVESFVSRSNKAIQQPNFIDFTQPLNLKYATVNNFESVIVNNVIQDNYVFMKWDELDQSEMNYYKIDRYDNFYGWQEDYRNVNDSICVDYNADIYNDEYLYRISYWDECGNVGPHSNLGSNILLNGTQNIHYYDIHWNPYVEWEQGVKNYIVEYYKSQDNIWVELDIVSGTTLEYRDSDLQKNDLSDSYDILHGVDTSYCYRVRAISYM
;
A
#
# COMPACT_ATOMS: atom_id res chain seq x y z
N SER A 1 -38.58 -8.18 -15.95
CA SER A 1 -38.92 -8.12 -17.39
C SER A 1 -39.76 -6.87 -17.63
N ASN A 2 -39.11 -5.78 -18.04
CA ASN A 2 -39.80 -4.59 -18.50
C ASN A 2 -40.43 -4.91 -19.87
N ASN A 3 -41.73 -4.89 -19.95
CA ASN A 3 -42.44 -4.98 -21.22
C ASN A 3 -42.08 -3.76 -22.07
N MET A 4 -41.29 -3.96 -23.15
CA MET A 4 -40.96 -2.94 -24.15
C MET A 4 -42.16 -2.53 -25.01
N THR A 5 -43.33 -2.34 -24.44
CA THR A 5 -44.57 -2.08 -25.21
C THR A 5 -44.90 -0.60 -25.37
N ASP A 6 -44.32 0.27 -24.53
CA ASP A 6 -44.66 1.69 -24.53
C ASP A 6 -43.51 2.53 -25.07
N TRP A 7 -43.48 2.75 -26.37
CA TRP A 7 -42.55 3.64 -27.06
C TRP A 7 -43.10 5.07 -27.04
N LEU A 8 -42.23 6.01 -26.57
CA LEU A 8 -42.51 7.43 -26.64
C LEU A 8 -41.72 8.05 -27.82
N SER A 9 -42.40 8.94 -28.58
CA SER A 9 -41.67 9.70 -29.59
C SER A 9 -40.72 10.69 -28.92
N ALA A 10 -39.42 10.48 -29.09
CA ALA A 10 -38.39 11.36 -28.51
C ALA A 10 -38.21 12.64 -29.33
N ALA A 11 -38.30 12.53 -30.68
CA ALA A 11 -38.21 13.67 -31.57
C ALA A 11 -38.73 13.32 -32.96
N ILE A 12 -39.07 14.35 -33.73
CA ILE A 12 -39.27 14.30 -35.18
C ILE A 12 -38.12 15.10 -35.79
N ILE A 13 -37.29 14.46 -36.62
CA ILE A 13 -36.13 15.07 -37.26
C ILE A 13 -36.46 15.35 -38.69
N ASP A 14 -36.29 16.61 -39.14
CA ASP A 14 -36.44 17.01 -40.54
C ASP A 14 -35.32 16.41 -41.37
N THR A 15 -35.64 15.83 -42.51
CA THR A 15 -34.67 15.23 -43.46
C THR A 15 -33.71 16.23 -44.07
N LEU A 16 -33.90 17.54 -43.90
CA LEU A 16 -33.05 18.64 -44.39
C LEU A 16 -31.94 19.07 -43.40
N VAL A 17 -31.95 18.47 -42.15
CA VAL A 17 -30.95 18.77 -41.10
C VAL A 17 -29.94 17.61 -40.96
N PRO A 18 -28.78 17.82 -40.35
CA PRO A 18 -27.82 16.74 -40.13
C PRO A 18 -28.46 15.47 -39.53
N ASN A 19 -28.04 14.30 -40.00
CA ASN A 19 -28.59 12.99 -39.64
C ASN A 19 -28.19 12.55 -38.22
N TYR A 20 -28.36 13.43 -37.25
CA TYR A 20 -28.11 13.08 -35.85
C TYR A 20 -29.17 13.71 -34.94
N PHE A 21 -29.40 13.07 -33.82
CA PHE A 21 -30.27 13.54 -32.75
C PHE A 21 -29.53 13.40 -31.42
N ILE A 22 -29.58 14.45 -30.61
CA ILE A 22 -29.07 14.43 -29.23
C ILE A 22 -30.25 14.38 -28.29
N HIS A 23 -30.33 13.29 -27.54
CA HIS A 23 -31.26 13.15 -26.43
C HIS A 23 -30.53 13.41 -25.13
N GLU A 24 -30.77 14.55 -24.51
CA GLU A 24 -30.25 14.87 -23.19
C GLU A 24 -30.99 14.06 -22.13
N ILE A 25 -30.29 13.15 -21.47
CA ILE A 25 -30.85 12.29 -20.43
C ILE A 25 -30.49 12.90 -19.07
N GLY A 26 -31.47 13.50 -18.40
CA GLY A 26 -31.34 14.10 -17.08
C GLY A 26 -31.26 15.62 -17.07
N SER A 27 -31.53 16.21 -15.91
CA SER A 27 -31.38 17.65 -15.70
C SER A 27 -29.89 18.03 -15.58
N PRO A 28 -29.48 19.24 -16.01
CA PRO A 28 -28.11 19.71 -15.80
C PRO A 28 -27.77 19.66 -14.31
N GLY A 29 -26.80 18.84 -13.94
CA GLY A 29 -26.33 18.68 -12.56
C GLY A 29 -26.67 17.35 -11.88
N LEU A 30 -27.49 16.49 -12.48
CA LEU A 30 -27.64 15.08 -12.10
C LEU A 30 -26.86 14.25 -13.13
N SER A 31 -25.61 14.03 -12.86
CA SER A 31 -24.72 13.19 -13.65
C SER A 31 -25.16 11.73 -13.48
N GLN A 32 -25.48 11.10 -14.51
CA GLN A 32 -25.51 9.66 -14.75
C GLN A 32 -26.89 9.18 -15.19
N SER A 33 -26.96 8.68 -16.42
CA SER A 33 -28.03 7.78 -16.82
C SER A 33 -27.99 6.57 -15.89
N THR A 34 -29.04 6.36 -15.12
CA THR A 34 -29.20 5.18 -14.26
C THR A 34 -29.97 4.06 -15.01
N PHE A 35 -30.20 4.24 -16.29
CA PHE A 35 -31.02 3.31 -17.09
C PHE A 35 -30.42 3.12 -18.48
N VAL A 36 -30.58 1.91 -18.99
CA VAL A 36 -30.37 1.62 -20.41
C VAL A 36 -31.53 2.21 -21.20
N ASN A 37 -31.23 3.08 -22.17
CA ASN A 37 -32.20 3.64 -23.06
C ASN A 37 -32.19 2.89 -24.38
N ASN A 38 -33.38 2.59 -24.90
CA ASN A 38 -33.58 1.90 -26.16
C ASN A 38 -34.16 2.87 -27.20
N TYR A 39 -33.61 2.87 -28.41
CA TYR A 39 -34.00 3.74 -29.50
C TYR A 39 -34.31 2.93 -30.74
N LYS A 40 -35.30 3.39 -31.50
CA LYS A 40 -35.59 2.95 -32.86
C LYS A 40 -35.99 4.14 -33.72
N LEU A 41 -35.77 4.03 -34.99
CA LEU A 41 -36.14 5.03 -35.97
C LEU A 41 -37.25 4.52 -36.87
N ALA A 42 -38.14 5.43 -37.27
CA ALA A 42 -39.09 5.19 -38.33
C ALA A 42 -39.08 6.40 -39.28
N GLN A 43 -39.26 6.17 -40.53
CA GLN A 43 -39.47 7.20 -41.52
C GLN A 43 -40.95 7.54 -41.63
N VAL A 44 -41.29 8.83 -41.69
CA VAL A 44 -42.65 9.31 -41.88
C VAL A 44 -42.70 10.08 -43.19
N ASP A 45 -43.62 9.72 -44.06
CA ASP A 45 -43.80 10.42 -45.32
C ASP A 45 -44.63 11.73 -45.14
N SER A 46 -44.74 12.50 -46.22
CA SER A 46 -45.48 13.77 -46.20
C SER A 46 -46.97 13.64 -45.96
N TYR A 47 -47.53 12.44 -46.02
CA TYR A 47 -48.93 12.13 -45.75
C TYR A 47 -49.14 11.59 -44.34
N GLY A 48 -48.07 11.42 -43.55
CA GLY A 48 -48.10 10.89 -42.17
C GLY A 48 -48.05 9.37 -42.09
N TYR A 49 -47.79 8.66 -43.18
CA TYR A 49 -47.59 7.21 -43.16
C TYR A 49 -46.18 6.89 -42.64
N GLN A 50 -46.13 6.00 -41.66
CA GLN A 50 -44.88 5.56 -41.02
C GLN A 50 -44.36 4.27 -41.68
N SER A 51 -43.10 4.21 -41.97
CA SER A 51 -42.40 2.99 -42.37
C SER A 51 -42.29 1.99 -41.22
N ASP A 52 -41.83 0.80 -41.53
CA ASP A 52 -41.32 -0.11 -40.49
C ASP A 52 -40.19 0.58 -39.70
N THR A 53 -40.05 0.17 -38.45
CA THR A 53 -39.01 0.75 -37.57
C THR A 53 -37.67 0.07 -37.82
N SER A 54 -36.60 0.83 -37.58
CA SER A 54 -35.25 0.24 -37.51
C SER A 54 -35.14 -0.83 -36.43
N ILE A 55 -34.06 -1.57 -36.44
CA ILE A 55 -33.63 -2.36 -35.29
C ILE A 55 -33.53 -1.48 -34.03
N ILE A 56 -33.59 -2.08 -32.87
CA ILE A 56 -33.45 -1.39 -31.59
C ILE A 56 -31.99 -1.25 -31.26
N HIS A 57 -31.54 -0.02 -30.99
CA HIS A 57 -30.24 0.27 -30.42
C HIS A 57 -30.37 0.61 -28.94
N SER A 58 -29.50 0.08 -28.09
CA SER A 58 -29.48 0.40 -26.66
C SER A 58 -28.25 1.19 -26.30
N THR A 59 -28.35 2.06 -25.30
CA THR A 59 -27.19 2.66 -24.67
C THR A 59 -26.47 1.64 -23.78
N ILE A 60 -25.19 1.85 -23.57
CA ILE A 60 -24.39 1.09 -22.60
C ILE A 60 -24.50 1.84 -21.27
N LEU A 61 -24.95 1.16 -20.23
CA LEU A 61 -24.89 1.66 -18.87
C LEU A 61 -23.63 1.11 -18.22
N LEU A 62 -22.79 2.01 -17.74
CA LEU A 62 -21.58 1.69 -16.97
C LEU A 62 -21.80 2.11 -15.53
N GLU A 63 -21.53 1.20 -14.61
CA GLU A 63 -21.62 1.36 -13.16
C GLU A 63 -20.28 0.98 -12.53
N THR A 64 -19.96 1.61 -11.40
CA THR A 64 -18.75 1.37 -10.66
C THR A 64 -19.07 1.19 -9.19
N ASN A 65 -18.31 0.32 -8.52
CA ASN A 65 -18.35 0.09 -7.09
C ASN A 65 -16.93 -0.10 -6.56
N SER A 66 -16.73 0.08 -5.28
CA SER A 66 -15.46 -0.22 -4.60
C SER A 66 -15.79 -0.90 -3.27
N GLU A 67 -15.62 -2.20 -3.21
CA GLU A 67 -15.80 -3.01 -2.00
C GLU A 67 -14.47 -3.40 -1.40
N ASP A 68 -13.51 -3.74 -2.25
CA ASP A 68 -12.18 -4.17 -1.84
C ASP A 68 -11.19 -3.00 -1.81
N PHE A 69 -10.10 -3.20 -1.10
CA PHE A 69 -9.04 -2.23 -0.92
C PHE A 69 -8.26 -2.01 -2.23
N GLN A 70 -8.06 -0.73 -2.61
CA GLN A 70 -7.36 -0.32 -3.82
C GLN A 70 -7.92 -0.92 -5.13
N GLU A 71 -9.18 -1.32 -5.12
CA GLU A 71 -9.84 -1.90 -6.28
C GLU A 71 -11.14 -1.17 -6.59
N ASN A 72 -11.42 -1.00 -7.88
CA ASN A 72 -12.73 -0.58 -8.38
C ASN A 72 -13.30 -1.70 -9.24
N GLU A 73 -14.49 -2.16 -8.90
CA GLU A 73 -15.30 -2.99 -9.78
C GLU A 73 -16.02 -2.10 -10.80
N VAL A 74 -15.77 -2.37 -12.08
CA VAL A 74 -16.40 -1.66 -13.20
C VAL A 74 -17.25 -2.64 -13.96
N SER A 75 -18.56 -2.37 -14.04
CA SER A 75 -19.52 -3.21 -14.77
C SER A 75 -20.24 -2.42 -15.85
N TRP A 76 -20.57 -3.09 -16.96
CA TRP A 76 -21.32 -2.45 -18.03
C TRP A 76 -22.29 -3.40 -18.72
N THR A 77 -23.38 -2.82 -19.19
CA THR A 77 -24.39 -3.56 -19.94
C THR A 77 -23.95 -3.78 -21.37
N ARG A 78 -24.46 -4.84 -21.97
CA ARG A 78 -24.23 -5.16 -23.36
C ARG A 78 -24.86 -4.12 -24.28
N TYR A 79 -24.13 -3.70 -25.33
CA TYR A 79 -24.69 -2.91 -26.41
C TYR A 79 -25.57 -3.78 -27.29
N ARG A 80 -26.72 -3.26 -27.73
CA ARG A 80 -27.60 -3.88 -28.71
C ARG A 80 -27.76 -2.96 -29.90
N GLY A 81 -27.83 -3.53 -31.11
CA GLY A 81 -28.09 -2.78 -32.32
C GLY A 81 -27.22 -3.16 -33.51
N TRP A 82 -26.20 -4.01 -33.30
CA TRP A 82 -25.36 -4.53 -34.39
C TRP A 82 -25.48 -6.04 -34.58
N ASP A 83 -26.43 -6.63 -33.91
CA ASP A 83 -26.66 -8.09 -33.85
C ASP A 83 -27.39 -8.61 -35.10
N TYR A 84 -27.59 -7.79 -36.12
CA TYR A 84 -28.32 -8.18 -37.33
C TYR A 84 -27.58 -7.76 -38.61
N LYS A 85 -27.41 -8.69 -39.53
CA LYS A 85 -27.09 -8.39 -40.93
C LYS A 85 -28.36 -8.38 -41.76
N ILE A 86 -28.44 -7.46 -42.71
CA ILE A 86 -29.51 -7.47 -43.74
C ILE A 86 -28.87 -8.03 -45.00
N GLU A 87 -29.18 -9.25 -45.38
CA GLU A 87 -28.82 -9.85 -46.66
C GLU A 87 -30.08 -10.00 -47.49
N ASP A 88 -30.05 -9.51 -48.74
CA ASP A 88 -31.17 -9.59 -49.71
C ASP A 88 -32.52 -9.19 -49.13
N GLN A 89 -32.59 -8.08 -48.41
CA GLN A 89 -33.79 -7.54 -47.74
C GLN A 89 -34.38 -8.41 -46.61
N MET A 90 -33.68 -9.45 -46.21
CA MET A 90 -34.02 -10.24 -45.03
C MET A 90 -33.07 -9.97 -43.90
N ILE A 91 -33.60 -9.87 -42.68
CA ILE A 91 -32.83 -9.82 -41.48
C ILE A 91 -32.27 -11.23 -41.23
N VAL A 92 -30.96 -11.40 -41.43
CA VAL A 92 -30.27 -12.62 -41.04
C VAL A 92 -29.60 -12.34 -39.71
N SER A 93 -29.88 -13.17 -38.71
CA SER A 93 -29.17 -13.10 -37.44
C SER A 93 -27.73 -13.56 -37.65
N ASP A 94 -26.83 -12.60 -37.87
CA ASP A 94 -25.41 -12.87 -37.88
C ASP A 94 -24.80 -12.27 -36.64
N THR A 95 -23.98 -13.03 -35.95
CA THR A 95 -23.31 -12.64 -34.72
C THR A 95 -22.13 -11.72 -35.08
N VAL A 96 -22.42 -10.44 -35.17
CA VAL A 96 -21.32 -9.46 -35.23
C VAL A 96 -20.64 -9.45 -33.87
N ASN A 97 -19.35 -9.73 -33.85
CA ASN A 97 -18.57 -9.61 -32.63
C ASN A 97 -18.47 -8.13 -32.23
N ILE A 98 -18.83 -7.82 -31.02
CA ILE A 98 -18.65 -6.49 -30.43
C ILE A 98 -17.37 -6.53 -29.62
N ILE A 99 -16.51 -5.54 -29.84
CA ILE A 99 -15.31 -5.34 -29.03
C ILE A 99 -15.62 -4.24 -28.03
N TYR A 100 -15.50 -4.54 -26.75
CA TYR A 100 -15.59 -3.54 -25.69
C TYR A 100 -14.19 -3.12 -25.26
N GLU A 101 -13.96 -1.83 -25.25
CA GLU A 101 -12.74 -1.22 -24.73
C GLU A 101 -13.10 -0.37 -23.51
N LEU A 102 -12.54 -0.71 -22.35
CA LEU A 102 -12.69 0.05 -21.12
C LEU A 102 -11.55 1.05 -21.01
N TYR A 103 -11.91 2.30 -20.75
CA TYR A 103 -10.99 3.42 -20.58
C TYR A 103 -11.07 3.97 -19.18
N ARG A 104 -9.92 4.37 -18.64
CA ARG A 104 -9.75 4.99 -17.34
C ARG A 104 -9.03 6.33 -17.47
N SER A 105 -9.33 7.28 -16.59
CA SER A 105 -8.64 8.55 -16.43
C SER A 105 -8.59 8.97 -14.97
N GLU A 106 -7.46 9.51 -14.54
CA GLU A 106 -7.25 10.09 -13.21
C GLU A 106 -7.63 11.59 -13.15
N ASN A 107 -7.73 12.25 -14.29
CA ASN A 107 -7.99 13.70 -14.39
C ASN A 107 -9.23 14.05 -15.21
N ASN A 108 -9.99 13.05 -15.65
CA ASN A 108 -11.16 13.15 -16.54
C ASN A 108 -10.86 13.79 -17.93
N ILE A 109 -9.60 13.88 -18.32
CA ILE A 109 -9.14 14.45 -19.59
C ILE A 109 -8.38 13.40 -20.40
N ASP A 110 -7.32 12.87 -19.82
CA ASP A 110 -6.43 11.90 -20.45
C ASP A 110 -6.90 10.49 -20.13
N PHE A 111 -7.46 9.80 -21.13
CA PHE A 111 -7.99 8.46 -20.96
C PHE A 111 -7.07 7.42 -21.57
N GLU A 112 -6.72 6.41 -20.80
CA GLU A 112 -6.00 5.22 -21.25
C GLU A 112 -6.92 4.02 -21.36
N ARG A 113 -6.69 3.18 -22.36
CA ARG A 113 -7.40 1.90 -22.47
C ARG A 113 -6.76 0.88 -21.53
N ILE A 114 -7.53 0.39 -20.57
CA ILE A 114 -7.05 -0.58 -19.59
C ILE A 114 -7.33 -2.04 -19.99
N ILE A 115 -8.42 -2.29 -20.74
CA ILE A 115 -8.73 -3.63 -21.24
C ILE A 115 -9.54 -3.57 -22.53
N SER A 116 -9.44 -4.64 -23.32
CA SER A 116 -10.30 -4.92 -24.49
C SER A 116 -10.88 -6.32 -24.38
N VAL A 117 -12.19 -6.45 -24.52
CA VAL A 117 -12.94 -7.70 -24.42
C VAL A 117 -13.77 -7.92 -25.66
N ILE A 118 -13.69 -9.09 -26.27
CA ILE A 118 -14.53 -9.49 -27.40
C ILE A 118 -15.77 -10.19 -26.87
N ASP A 119 -16.94 -9.67 -27.24
CA ASP A 119 -18.20 -10.32 -26.98
C ASP A 119 -18.48 -11.41 -28.02
N THR A 120 -18.27 -12.64 -27.62
CA THR A 120 -18.49 -13.82 -28.47
C THR A 120 -19.78 -14.57 -28.13
N LEU A 121 -20.55 -14.11 -27.14
CA LEU A 121 -21.73 -14.84 -26.66
C LEU A 121 -23.00 -14.44 -27.41
N PRO A 122 -23.69 -15.37 -28.10
CA PRO A 122 -24.96 -15.11 -28.69
C PRO A 122 -26.05 -14.98 -27.60
N TYR A 123 -26.81 -13.90 -27.61
CA TYR A 123 -28.13 -13.78 -26.97
C TYR A 123 -28.25 -13.92 -25.45
N LEU A 124 -27.44 -13.27 -24.68
CA LEU A 124 -27.71 -13.18 -23.24
C LEU A 124 -27.81 -11.71 -22.79
N ASP A 125 -28.88 -11.44 -22.04
CA ASP A 125 -28.97 -10.28 -21.18
C ASP A 125 -27.87 -10.41 -20.12
N GLY A 126 -26.68 -9.89 -20.41
CA GLY A 126 -25.51 -10.01 -19.56
C GLY A 126 -24.82 -8.67 -19.39
N SER A 127 -24.13 -8.54 -18.29
CA SER A 127 -23.17 -7.47 -18.02
C SER A 127 -21.76 -8.05 -18.04
N PHE A 128 -20.81 -7.19 -18.37
CA PHE A 128 -19.40 -7.47 -18.22
C PHE A 128 -18.91 -6.83 -16.93
N THR A 129 -17.95 -7.43 -16.29
CA THR A 129 -17.33 -6.91 -15.08
C THR A 129 -15.81 -6.98 -15.21
N TYR A 130 -15.13 -5.96 -14.77
CA TYR A 130 -13.68 -5.87 -14.69
C TYR A 130 -13.29 -5.30 -13.33
N ILE A 131 -12.27 -5.89 -12.71
CA ILE A 131 -11.69 -5.39 -11.47
C ILE A 131 -10.41 -4.63 -11.81
N ASP A 132 -10.45 -3.33 -11.61
CA ASP A 132 -9.30 -2.44 -11.74
C ASP A 132 -8.57 -2.39 -10.40
N LYS A 133 -7.28 -2.75 -10.40
CA LYS A 133 -6.49 -3.00 -9.19
C LYS A 133 -5.33 -2.04 -9.03
N ASN A 134 -4.77 -2.02 -7.82
CA ASN A 134 -3.61 -1.22 -7.45
C ASN A 134 -3.88 0.28 -7.67
N LEU A 135 -5.07 0.71 -7.28
CA LEU A 135 -5.52 2.08 -7.43
C LEU A 135 -5.13 2.94 -6.25
N CYS A 136 -4.81 4.20 -6.54
CA CYS A 136 -4.50 5.19 -5.53
C CYS A 136 -5.77 5.87 -5.00
N ASN A 137 -5.68 6.57 -3.87
CA ASN A 137 -6.81 7.25 -3.23
C ASN A 137 -7.20 8.55 -3.95
N ILE A 138 -7.55 8.42 -5.24
CA ILE A 138 -8.03 9.51 -6.10
C ILE A 138 -9.29 9.10 -6.85
N ASP A 139 -9.98 10.06 -7.42
CA ASP A 139 -11.13 9.79 -8.28
C ASP A 139 -10.68 9.25 -9.64
N TYR A 140 -11.16 8.08 -10.02
CA TYR A 140 -10.99 7.51 -11.35
C TYR A 140 -12.28 7.65 -12.15
N THR A 141 -12.15 8.14 -13.37
CA THR A 141 -13.26 8.26 -14.30
C THR A 141 -13.16 7.16 -15.35
N TYR A 142 -14.26 6.43 -15.56
CA TYR A 142 -14.33 5.33 -16.50
C TYR A 142 -15.36 5.59 -17.60
N TYR A 143 -15.14 5.05 -18.79
CA TYR A 143 -16.13 4.82 -19.82
C TYR A 143 -15.77 3.61 -20.66
N VAL A 144 -16.78 3.04 -21.36
CA VAL A 144 -16.63 1.92 -22.27
C VAL A 144 -16.99 2.35 -23.68
N LEU A 145 -16.22 1.91 -24.66
CA LEU A 145 -16.58 1.91 -26.07
C LEU A 145 -16.99 0.50 -26.50
N ALA A 146 -18.12 0.37 -27.17
CA ALA A 146 -18.43 -0.78 -27.98
C ALA A 146 -18.07 -0.46 -29.44
N ILE A 147 -17.36 -1.36 -30.07
CA ILE A 147 -16.85 -1.24 -31.44
C ILE A 147 -17.39 -2.42 -32.25
N ASN A 148 -17.93 -2.14 -33.42
CA ASN A 148 -18.35 -3.19 -34.34
C ASN A 148 -17.09 -3.80 -34.99
N SER A 149 -16.91 -5.11 -34.86
CA SER A 149 -15.70 -5.79 -35.37
C SER A 149 -15.59 -5.82 -36.89
N GLU A 150 -16.68 -5.64 -37.62
CA GLU A 150 -16.69 -5.61 -39.08
C GLU A 150 -16.56 -4.19 -39.63
N VAL A 151 -17.06 -3.20 -38.87
CA VAL A 151 -17.03 -1.79 -39.27
C VAL A 151 -16.53 -0.95 -38.10
N GLU A 152 -15.22 -0.82 -37.97
CA GLU A 152 -14.57 -0.14 -36.84
C GLU A 152 -14.97 1.31 -36.63
N SER A 153 -15.54 1.96 -37.68
CA SER A 153 -16.10 3.32 -37.53
C SER A 153 -17.44 3.35 -36.80
N PHE A 154 -18.07 2.19 -36.59
CA PHE A 154 -19.31 2.10 -35.81
C PHE A 154 -18.97 1.88 -34.36
N VAL A 155 -19.10 2.95 -33.59
CA VAL A 155 -18.78 2.96 -32.15
C VAL A 155 -19.97 3.47 -31.35
N SER A 156 -20.16 2.91 -30.15
CA SER A 156 -21.08 3.40 -29.14
C SER A 156 -20.34 3.58 -27.83
N ARG A 157 -20.61 4.67 -27.12
CA ARG A 157 -19.95 4.99 -25.87
C ARG A 157 -20.96 4.97 -24.72
N SER A 158 -20.52 4.43 -23.57
CA SER A 158 -21.28 4.45 -22.31
C SER A 158 -21.36 5.87 -21.71
N ASN A 159 -22.15 6.02 -20.65
CA ASN A 159 -21.97 7.09 -19.69
C ASN A 159 -20.54 7.03 -19.10
N LYS A 160 -20.11 8.15 -18.49
CA LYS A 160 -18.96 8.17 -17.59
C LYS A 160 -19.43 7.83 -16.18
N ALA A 161 -18.65 7.04 -15.45
CA ALA A 161 -18.80 6.83 -14.02
C ALA A 161 -17.50 7.23 -13.31
N ILE A 162 -17.64 7.75 -12.10
CA ILE A 162 -16.52 8.19 -11.27
C ILE A 162 -16.54 7.35 -10.00
N GLN A 163 -15.39 6.77 -9.65
CA GLN A 163 -15.23 5.97 -8.46
C GLN A 163 -13.88 6.23 -7.82
N GLN A 164 -13.89 6.46 -6.53
CA GLN A 164 -12.72 6.44 -5.69
C GLN A 164 -12.62 5.04 -5.07
N PRO A 165 -11.46 4.37 -5.10
CA PRO A 165 -11.30 3.08 -4.45
C PRO A 165 -11.40 3.21 -2.94
N ASN A 166 -11.79 2.12 -2.26
CA ASN A 166 -11.68 2.03 -0.82
C ASN A 166 -10.21 2.08 -0.42
N PHE A 167 -9.93 2.88 0.59
CA PHE A 167 -8.58 3.12 1.07
C PHE A 167 -8.51 2.91 2.59
N ILE A 168 -7.40 2.31 3.06
CA ILE A 168 -7.15 2.22 4.49
C ILE A 168 -6.71 3.58 5.00
N ASP A 169 -7.24 3.94 6.15
CA ASP A 169 -6.84 5.16 6.84
C ASP A 169 -5.43 4.96 7.44
N PHE A 170 -4.41 5.53 6.79
CA PHE A 170 -3.01 5.55 7.24
C PHE A 170 -2.79 6.41 8.49
N THR A 171 -3.75 6.44 9.41
CA THR A 171 -3.68 7.29 10.62
C THR A 171 -3.04 6.60 11.81
N GLN A 172 -2.90 5.29 11.80
CA GLN A 172 -2.37 4.55 12.93
C GLN A 172 -0.84 4.44 12.85
N PRO A 173 -0.09 4.96 13.85
CA PRO A 173 1.34 4.77 13.89
C PRO A 173 1.69 3.31 14.16
N LEU A 174 2.78 2.86 13.56
CA LEU A 174 3.40 1.60 13.93
C LEU A 174 3.92 1.65 15.36
N ASN A 175 4.04 0.49 15.99
CA ASN A 175 4.72 0.37 17.26
C ASN A 175 6.10 -0.28 17.04
N LEU A 176 7.16 0.51 17.20
CA LEU A 176 8.53 0.00 17.25
C LEU A 176 8.70 -0.74 18.57
N LYS A 177 8.83 -2.06 18.56
CA LYS A 177 8.88 -2.91 19.75
C LYS A 177 10.18 -2.83 20.49
N TYR A 178 11.27 -2.76 19.75
CA TYR A 178 12.60 -2.54 20.29
C TYR A 178 13.63 -2.19 19.22
N ALA A 179 14.62 -1.43 19.66
CA ALA A 179 15.92 -1.27 18.99
C ALA A 179 16.99 -1.76 19.98
N THR A 180 17.83 -2.69 19.57
CA THR A 180 18.81 -3.31 20.48
C THR A 180 20.14 -3.53 19.78
N VAL A 181 21.20 -3.41 20.57
CA VAL A 181 22.55 -3.73 20.10
C VAL A 181 22.73 -5.25 20.10
N ASN A 182 23.25 -5.77 19.00
CA ASN A 182 23.74 -7.14 18.93
C ASN A 182 25.24 -7.12 18.56
N ASN A 183 26.06 -7.66 19.44
CA ASN A 183 27.50 -7.78 19.27
C ASN A 183 28.02 -9.22 19.49
N PHE A 184 27.11 -10.21 19.53
CA PHE A 184 27.44 -11.62 19.81
C PHE A 184 27.14 -12.59 18.67
N GLU A 185 26.25 -12.22 17.76
CA GLU A 185 25.93 -13.03 16.60
C GLU A 185 26.53 -12.39 15.36
N SER A 186 27.59 -12.99 14.85
CA SER A 186 28.18 -12.56 13.59
C SER A 186 27.25 -12.90 12.44
N VAL A 187 26.93 -11.90 11.61
CA VAL A 187 26.18 -12.08 10.37
C VAL A 187 27.10 -11.81 9.19
N ILE A 188 27.02 -12.63 8.16
CA ILE A 188 27.79 -12.41 6.93
C ILE A 188 26.95 -11.58 5.95
N VAL A 189 27.36 -10.33 5.74
CA VAL A 189 26.75 -9.42 4.76
C VAL A 189 27.79 -9.09 3.68
N ASN A 190 27.46 -9.37 2.42
CA ASN A 190 28.36 -9.12 1.29
C ASN A 190 29.78 -9.74 1.47
N ASN A 191 29.86 -10.94 2.05
CA ASN A 191 31.11 -11.65 2.39
C ASN A 191 31.98 -10.95 3.48
N VAL A 192 31.40 -10.04 4.24
CA VAL A 192 32.03 -9.40 5.40
C VAL A 192 31.30 -9.86 6.66
N ILE A 193 32.06 -10.27 7.67
CA ILE A 193 31.51 -10.60 8.98
C ILE A 193 31.15 -9.29 9.67
N GLN A 194 29.88 -9.15 10.07
CA GLN A 194 29.35 -8.02 10.82
C GLN A 194 28.99 -8.50 12.22
N ASP A 195 29.70 -8.00 13.22
CA ASP A 195 29.56 -8.45 14.62
C ASP A 195 28.80 -7.44 15.46
N ASN A 196 28.72 -6.20 14.98
CA ASN A 196 28.23 -5.07 15.74
C ASN A 196 27.16 -4.34 14.92
N TYR A 197 25.94 -4.33 15.42
CA TYR A 197 24.83 -3.68 14.71
C TYR A 197 23.68 -3.34 15.67
N VAL A 198 22.79 -2.48 15.23
CA VAL A 198 21.49 -2.28 15.88
C VAL A 198 20.42 -3.09 15.15
N PHE A 199 19.72 -3.93 15.90
CA PHE A 199 18.58 -4.70 15.43
C PHE A 199 17.28 -4.05 15.87
N MET A 200 16.34 -3.89 14.95
CA MET A 200 15.04 -3.27 15.18
C MET A 200 13.92 -4.23 14.81
N LYS A 201 12.82 -4.19 15.56
CA LYS A 201 11.59 -4.93 15.26
C LYS A 201 10.37 -4.10 15.61
N TRP A 202 9.37 -4.12 14.74
CA TRP A 202 8.10 -3.41 14.91
C TRP A 202 6.90 -4.30 14.61
N ASP A 203 5.69 -3.76 14.76
CA ASP A 203 4.47 -4.45 14.39
C ASP A 203 4.40 -4.63 12.88
N GLU A 204 4.02 -5.82 12.46
CA GLU A 204 3.83 -6.16 11.05
C GLU A 204 2.47 -5.63 10.59
N LEU A 205 2.45 -4.95 9.44
CA LEU A 205 1.23 -4.63 8.71
C LEU A 205 0.96 -5.69 7.65
N ASP A 206 -0.30 -5.79 7.23
CA ASP A 206 -0.64 -6.62 6.08
C ASP A 206 0.09 -6.09 4.83
N GLN A 207 0.89 -6.95 4.21
CA GLN A 207 1.69 -6.58 3.03
C GLN A 207 0.85 -6.22 1.81
N SER A 208 -0.44 -6.57 1.80
CA SER A 208 -1.37 -6.14 0.75
C SER A 208 -1.67 -4.64 0.80
N GLU A 209 -1.34 -3.98 1.91
CA GLU A 209 -1.72 -2.59 2.18
C GLU A 209 -0.54 -1.61 2.07
N MET A 210 0.68 -2.13 1.94
CA MET A 210 1.89 -1.31 1.94
C MET A 210 2.92 -1.82 0.93
N ASN A 211 3.76 -0.90 0.45
CA ASN A 211 4.87 -1.23 -0.43
C ASN A 211 6.14 -1.54 0.38
N TYR A 212 6.50 -0.69 1.34
CA TYR A 212 7.68 -0.87 2.19
C TYR A 212 7.61 -0.06 3.47
N TYR A 213 8.40 -0.47 4.46
CA TYR A 213 8.69 0.31 5.65
C TYR A 213 9.87 1.24 5.40
N LYS A 214 9.75 2.45 5.93
CA LYS A 214 10.74 3.50 5.88
C LYS A 214 11.32 3.72 7.27
N ILE A 215 12.63 3.68 7.38
CA ILE A 215 13.34 3.87 8.62
C ILE A 215 14.08 5.19 8.57
N ASP A 216 13.82 6.04 9.53
CA ASP A 216 14.60 7.24 9.78
C ASP A 216 15.54 6.98 10.96
N ARG A 217 16.76 7.50 10.86
CA ARG A 217 17.78 7.43 11.90
C ARG A 217 18.21 8.83 12.31
N TYR A 218 18.33 9.04 13.59
CA TYR A 218 18.96 10.22 14.16
C TYR A 218 20.31 9.83 14.79
N ASP A 219 21.33 10.63 14.54
CA ASP A 219 22.57 10.65 15.28
C ASP A 219 22.95 12.09 15.68
N ASN A 220 23.83 12.22 16.66
CA ASN A 220 24.20 13.53 17.21
C ASN A 220 25.03 14.39 16.23
N PHE A 221 25.56 13.80 15.16
CA PHE A 221 26.42 14.51 14.21
C PHE A 221 25.63 15.03 13.02
N TYR A 222 24.76 14.18 12.43
CA TYR A 222 24.01 14.50 11.22
C TYR A 222 22.55 14.94 11.49
N GLY A 223 22.04 14.70 12.71
CA GLY A 223 20.62 14.87 13.02
C GLY A 223 19.76 13.77 12.40
N TRP A 224 18.49 14.09 12.09
CA TRP A 224 17.59 13.15 11.43
C TRP A 224 18.02 12.90 9.98
N GLN A 225 18.28 11.65 9.66
CA GLN A 225 18.49 11.12 8.31
C GLN A 225 17.17 10.45 7.90
N GLU A 226 16.33 11.18 7.20
CA GLU A 226 15.09 10.66 6.65
C GLU A 226 15.40 9.70 5.50
N ASP A 227 14.56 8.67 5.32
CA ASP A 227 14.78 7.63 4.31
C ASP A 227 16.13 6.92 4.46
N TYR A 228 16.62 6.79 5.69
CA TYR A 228 17.91 6.14 5.94
C TYR A 228 17.94 4.73 5.34
N ARG A 229 16.83 3.99 5.44
CA ARG A 229 16.67 2.66 4.85
C ARG A 229 15.22 2.30 4.59
N ASN A 230 14.97 1.57 3.50
CA ASN A 230 13.67 1.01 3.14
C ASN A 230 13.76 -0.52 3.21
N VAL A 231 12.75 -1.16 3.79
CA VAL A 231 12.68 -2.61 3.96
C VAL A 231 11.24 -3.12 3.83
N ASN A 232 11.07 -4.38 3.42
CA ASN A 232 9.77 -5.00 3.25
C ASN A 232 9.34 -5.82 4.48
N ASP A 233 10.29 -6.21 5.31
CA ASP A 233 10.05 -7.00 6.53
C ASP A 233 9.84 -6.10 7.74
N SER A 234 9.17 -6.59 8.77
CA SER A 234 8.96 -5.91 10.07
C SER A 234 10.19 -5.93 10.97
N ILE A 235 11.34 -6.19 10.39
CA ILE A 235 12.67 -6.18 11.04
C ILE A 235 13.69 -5.44 10.19
N CYS A 236 14.64 -4.80 10.85
CA CYS A 236 15.78 -4.19 10.17
C CYS A 236 17.05 -4.27 11.00
N VAL A 237 18.19 -4.32 10.33
CA VAL A 237 19.52 -4.32 10.94
C VAL A 237 20.32 -3.14 10.42
N ASP A 238 20.76 -2.28 11.31
CA ASP A 238 21.68 -1.19 10.99
C ASP A 238 23.12 -1.62 11.27
N TYR A 239 23.81 -2.05 10.21
CA TYR A 239 25.23 -2.42 10.27
C TYR A 239 26.19 -1.23 10.26
N ASN A 240 25.69 -0.02 10.02
CA ASN A 240 26.50 1.19 9.97
C ASN A 240 26.48 1.95 11.31
N ALA A 241 25.78 1.43 12.30
CA ALA A 241 25.77 2.03 13.63
C ALA A 241 27.09 1.79 14.35
N ASP A 242 27.74 2.85 14.82
CA ASP A 242 28.89 2.77 15.74
C ASP A 242 28.36 2.58 17.17
N ILE A 243 28.07 1.34 17.52
CA ILE A 243 27.46 0.97 18.80
C ILE A 243 28.35 1.22 20.02
N TYR A 244 29.58 1.57 19.82
CA TYR A 244 30.55 1.85 20.91
C TYR A 244 30.69 3.33 21.22
N ASN A 245 30.39 4.20 20.27
CA ASN A 245 30.63 5.62 20.41
C ASN A 245 29.38 6.49 20.28
N ASP A 246 28.32 5.98 19.64
CA ASP A 246 27.16 6.78 19.31
C ASP A 246 25.84 6.18 19.80
N GLU A 247 24.97 7.07 20.25
CA GLU A 247 23.57 6.81 20.49
C GLU A 247 22.77 7.16 19.24
N TYR A 248 21.90 6.24 18.82
CA TYR A 248 21.00 6.41 17.69
C TYR A 248 19.56 6.37 18.15
N LEU A 249 18.73 7.21 17.54
CA LEU A 249 17.27 7.11 17.63
C LEU A 249 16.73 6.65 16.29
N TYR A 250 15.73 5.81 16.33
CA TYR A 250 15.03 5.30 15.16
C TYR A 250 13.54 5.55 15.28
N ARG A 251 12.90 5.77 14.13
CA ARG A 251 11.47 5.78 13.97
C ARG A 251 11.11 5.14 12.63
N ILE A 252 9.94 4.52 12.58
CA ILE A 252 9.48 3.76 11.43
C ILE A 252 8.21 4.42 10.91
N SER A 253 8.10 4.53 9.61
CA SER A 253 6.86 4.80 8.90
C SER A 253 6.67 3.77 7.79
N TYR A 254 5.54 3.81 7.09
CA TYR A 254 5.27 2.90 5.99
C TYR A 254 4.72 3.69 4.81
N TRP A 255 4.96 3.15 3.61
CA TRP A 255 4.56 3.75 2.36
C TRP A 255 3.73 2.78 1.54
N ASP A 256 2.70 3.30 0.88
CA ASP A 256 1.97 2.56 -0.14
C ASP A 256 2.58 2.78 -1.54
N GLU A 257 2.06 2.06 -2.53
CA GLU A 257 2.48 2.21 -3.93
C GLU A 257 2.11 3.58 -4.52
N CYS A 258 1.20 4.29 -3.89
CA CYS A 258 0.72 5.61 -4.30
C CYS A 258 1.54 6.78 -3.74
N GLY A 259 2.53 6.49 -2.90
CA GLY A 259 3.37 7.49 -2.26
C GLY A 259 2.74 8.13 -1.02
N ASN A 260 1.64 7.57 -0.49
CA ASN A 260 1.12 8.00 0.81
C ASN A 260 2.01 7.45 1.92
N VAL A 261 2.18 8.26 2.96
CA VAL A 261 3.07 7.96 4.08
C VAL A 261 2.25 7.83 5.36
N GLY A 262 2.39 6.71 6.03
CA GLY A 262 1.84 6.52 7.37
C GLY A 262 2.56 7.38 8.42
N PRO A 263 1.95 7.60 9.58
CA PRO A 263 2.58 8.34 10.66
C PRO A 263 3.81 7.61 11.19
N HIS A 264 4.73 8.37 11.77
CA HIS A 264 5.90 7.78 12.43
C HIS A 264 5.49 6.98 13.68
N SER A 265 6.23 5.91 13.93
CA SER A 265 6.16 5.11 15.16
C SER A 265 6.62 5.94 16.39
N ASN A 266 6.52 5.33 17.57
CA ASN A 266 7.30 5.74 18.72
C ASN A 266 8.81 5.70 18.37
N LEU A 267 9.61 6.44 19.15
CA LEU A 267 11.06 6.43 19.02
C LEU A 267 11.65 5.20 19.73
N GLY A 268 12.69 4.60 19.14
CA GLY A 268 13.49 3.57 19.78
C GLY A 268 14.98 3.95 19.75
N SER A 269 15.71 3.67 20.82
CA SER A 269 17.15 3.94 20.91
C SER A 269 17.94 2.67 21.18
N ASN A 270 19.22 2.66 20.79
CA ASN A 270 20.18 1.71 21.37
C ASN A 270 20.62 2.17 22.76
N ILE A 271 21.06 1.23 23.58
CA ILE A 271 21.75 1.54 24.83
C ILE A 271 23.24 1.64 24.50
N LEU A 272 23.80 2.84 24.69
CA LEU A 272 25.24 3.09 24.62
C LEU A 272 25.82 2.96 26.02
N LEU A 273 26.72 1.99 26.20
CA LEU A 273 27.37 1.71 27.47
C LEU A 273 28.79 2.27 27.47
N ASN A 274 29.08 3.10 28.45
CA ASN A 274 30.42 3.65 28.69
C ASN A 274 30.93 3.20 30.06
N GLY A 275 32.22 2.94 30.13
CA GLY A 275 32.86 2.51 31.35
C GLY A 275 34.13 3.31 31.64
N THR A 276 34.36 3.58 32.92
CA THR A 276 35.61 4.21 33.41
C THR A 276 36.25 3.30 34.43
N GLN A 277 37.47 2.89 34.15
CA GLN A 277 38.25 2.09 35.05
C GLN A 277 38.90 2.96 36.13
N ASN A 278 38.74 2.56 37.39
CA ASN A 278 39.42 3.06 38.54
C ASN A 278 40.28 1.95 39.19
N ILE A 279 41.16 2.30 40.13
CA ILE A 279 42.08 1.33 40.76
C ILE A 279 41.32 0.18 41.47
N HIS A 280 40.12 0.46 42.02
CA HIS A 280 39.40 -0.48 42.87
C HIS A 280 37.97 -0.77 42.39
N TYR A 281 37.54 -0.17 41.29
CA TYR A 281 36.19 -0.34 40.79
C TYR A 281 36.07 0.10 39.32
N TYR A 282 35.01 -0.34 38.64
CA TYR A 282 34.55 0.17 37.37
C TYR A 282 33.26 0.99 37.57
N ASP A 283 33.25 2.20 37.05
CA ASP A 283 32.04 2.99 36.90
C ASP A 283 31.47 2.77 35.52
N ILE A 284 30.25 2.33 35.44
CA ILE A 284 29.53 2.00 34.23
C ILE A 284 28.34 2.99 34.10
N HIS A 285 28.20 3.61 32.92
CA HIS A 285 27.17 4.58 32.64
C HIS A 285 26.48 4.23 31.31
N TRP A 286 25.22 4.52 31.19
CA TRP A 286 24.46 4.33 29.95
C TRP A 286 23.42 5.42 29.75
N ASN A 287 22.99 5.61 28.47
CA ASN A 287 21.88 6.49 28.13
C ASN A 287 20.52 5.85 28.49
N PRO A 288 19.50 6.64 28.77
CA PRO A 288 18.15 6.08 28.98
C PRO A 288 17.67 5.39 27.71
N TYR A 289 17.09 4.20 27.86
CA TYR A 289 16.40 3.52 26.77
C TYR A 289 15.07 4.19 26.47
N VAL A 290 14.87 4.61 25.23
CA VAL A 290 13.69 5.34 24.79
C VAL A 290 12.93 4.49 23.78
N GLU A 291 11.80 3.93 24.18
CA GLU A 291 10.93 3.18 23.28
C GLU A 291 9.53 2.97 23.91
N TRP A 292 9.49 2.55 25.16
CA TRP A 292 8.28 2.12 25.80
C TRP A 292 7.52 3.31 26.41
N GLU A 293 6.21 3.39 26.12
CA GLU A 293 5.35 4.49 26.58
C GLU A 293 5.37 4.66 28.11
N GLN A 294 5.46 3.54 28.83
CA GLN A 294 5.55 3.56 30.30
C GLN A 294 7.00 3.70 30.83
N GLY A 295 7.95 3.82 29.91
CA GLY A 295 9.37 3.89 30.24
C GLY A 295 9.95 2.53 30.68
N VAL A 296 11.19 2.58 31.17
CA VAL A 296 11.93 1.41 31.66
C VAL A 296 11.59 1.15 33.12
N LYS A 297 11.19 -0.08 33.44
CA LYS A 297 10.95 -0.52 34.81
C LYS A 297 12.25 -0.68 35.59
N ASN A 298 13.17 -1.45 35.01
CA ASN A 298 14.47 -1.77 35.60
C ASN A 298 15.53 -1.92 34.51
N TYR A 299 16.79 -1.71 34.90
CA TYR A 299 17.95 -2.16 34.11
C TYR A 299 18.62 -3.33 34.82
N ILE A 300 18.99 -4.35 34.05
CA ILE A 300 19.81 -5.46 34.52
C ILE A 300 21.23 -5.21 34.05
N VAL A 301 22.15 -5.14 34.99
CA VAL A 301 23.59 -4.99 34.73
C VAL A 301 24.26 -6.36 34.84
N GLU A 302 24.98 -6.74 33.79
CA GLU A 302 25.61 -8.05 33.67
C GLU A 302 27.07 -7.90 33.26
N TYR A 303 27.89 -8.84 33.66
CA TYR A 303 29.25 -9.00 33.15
C TYR A 303 29.43 -10.35 32.44
N TYR A 304 30.32 -10.41 31.49
CA TYR A 304 30.63 -11.64 30.78
C TYR A 304 31.73 -12.42 31.49
N LYS A 305 31.37 -13.63 31.93
CA LYS A 305 32.33 -14.56 32.52
C LYS A 305 32.91 -15.43 31.42
N SER A 306 34.10 -15.09 30.96
CA SER A 306 34.75 -15.70 29.78
C SER A 306 35.06 -17.19 29.98
N GLN A 307 35.38 -17.62 31.19
CA GLN A 307 35.70 -19.02 31.51
C GLN A 307 34.50 -19.94 31.28
N ASP A 308 33.28 -19.48 31.62
CA ASP A 308 32.05 -20.26 31.52
C ASP A 308 31.26 -19.91 30.27
N ASN A 309 31.67 -18.91 29.52
CA ASN A 309 31.02 -18.37 28.32
C ASN A 309 29.54 -17.96 28.59
N ILE A 310 29.32 -17.30 29.75
CA ILE A 310 28.01 -16.87 30.20
C ILE A 310 28.00 -15.43 30.68
N TRP A 311 26.79 -14.80 30.58
CA TRP A 311 26.49 -13.54 31.25
C TRP A 311 25.99 -13.78 32.66
N VAL A 312 26.58 -13.06 33.61
CA VAL A 312 26.23 -13.13 35.01
C VAL A 312 25.64 -11.81 35.46
N GLU A 313 24.48 -11.86 36.06
CA GLU A 313 23.81 -10.71 36.61
C GLU A 313 24.58 -10.16 37.82
N LEU A 314 24.85 -8.88 37.81
CA LEU A 314 25.48 -8.14 38.89
C LEU A 314 24.42 -7.48 39.79
N ASP A 315 23.46 -6.79 39.15
CA ASP A 315 22.43 -6.06 39.86
C ASP A 315 21.24 -5.79 38.97
N ILE A 316 20.11 -5.50 39.62
CA ILE A 316 18.89 -5.00 39.02
C ILE A 316 18.60 -3.61 39.60
N VAL A 317 18.84 -2.57 38.81
CA VAL A 317 18.65 -1.20 39.24
C VAL A 317 17.34 -0.60 38.71
N SER A 318 16.87 0.47 39.35
CA SER A 318 15.64 1.18 38.89
C SER A 318 15.77 1.66 37.46
N GLY A 319 14.67 1.73 36.72
CA GLY A 319 14.60 2.29 35.35
C GLY A 319 14.99 3.76 35.26
N THR A 320 15.17 4.46 36.38
CA THR A 320 15.70 5.83 36.43
C THR A 320 17.20 5.90 36.74
N THR A 321 17.82 4.75 37.07
CA THR A 321 19.26 4.67 37.37
C THR A 321 20.00 4.40 36.06
N LEU A 322 20.98 5.25 35.76
CA LEU A 322 21.78 5.20 34.52
C LEU A 322 23.28 4.98 34.78
N GLU A 323 23.60 4.52 35.98
CA GLU A 323 24.96 4.24 36.41
C GLU A 323 25.02 3.06 37.36
N TYR A 324 26.13 2.37 37.37
CA TYR A 324 26.43 1.28 38.29
C TYR A 324 27.91 1.24 38.59
N ARG A 325 28.25 1.03 39.88
CA ARG A 325 29.64 0.85 40.31
C ARG A 325 29.94 -0.61 40.64
N ASP A 326 30.79 -1.22 39.85
CA ASP A 326 31.29 -2.55 40.14
C ASP A 326 32.55 -2.48 40.97
N SER A 327 32.43 -2.82 42.27
CA SER A 327 33.55 -2.79 43.24
C SER A 327 34.19 -4.16 43.43
N ASP A 328 33.61 -5.23 42.83
CA ASP A 328 34.13 -6.57 42.96
C ASP A 328 34.95 -6.98 41.73
N LEU A 329 36.20 -6.53 41.69
CA LEU A 329 37.12 -6.82 40.59
C LEU A 329 37.71 -8.24 40.64
N GLN A 330 37.33 -9.08 41.64
CA GLN A 330 37.79 -10.48 41.75
C GLN A 330 36.81 -11.50 41.18
N LYS A 331 35.68 -11.04 40.61
CA LYS A 331 34.60 -11.92 40.08
C LYS A 331 35.06 -12.86 38.96
N ASN A 332 36.08 -12.48 38.21
CA ASN A 332 36.59 -13.27 37.10
C ASN A 332 37.68 -14.25 37.53
N ASP A 333 37.60 -14.79 38.76
CA ASP A 333 38.57 -15.82 39.24
C ASP A 333 39.99 -15.63 38.71
N LEU A 334 40.49 -14.39 38.73
CA LEU A 334 41.90 -14.12 38.61
C LEU A 334 42.54 -14.57 39.93
N SER A 335 42.29 -15.85 40.26
CA SER A 335 42.86 -16.48 41.46
C SER A 335 44.36 -16.63 41.36
N ASP A 336 44.94 -16.37 40.20
CA ASP A 336 46.35 -16.32 40.02
C ASP A 336 46.79 -14.87 40.08
N SER A 337 47.28 -14.47 41.25
CA SER A 337 48.06 -13.26 41.50
C SER A 337 49.25 -13.10 40.51
N TYR A 338 49.44 -13.99 39.61
CA TYR A 338 50.43 -14.03 38.55
C TYR A 338 50.10 -13.10 37.37
N ASP A 339 48.81 -12.94 37.03
CA ASP A 339 48.40 -12.17 35.84
C ASP A 339 48.47 -10.65 36.08
N ILE A 340 48.24 -10.21 37.32
CA ILE A 340 48.38 -8.78 37.69
C ILE A 340 49.80 -8.30 37.57
N LEU A 341 50.79 -9.19 37.80
CA LEU A 341 52.20 -8.88 37.74
C LEU A 341 52.79 -8.87 36.31
N HIS A 342 52.08 -9.46 35.34
CA HIS A 342 52.56 -9.60 33.95
C HIS A 342 51.89 -8.66 32.95
N GLY A 343 51.02 -7.74 33.41
CA GLY A 343 50.41 -6.72 32.57
C GLY A 343 49.49 -7.31 31.50
N VAL A 344 48.87 -8.45 31.74
CA VAL A 344 47.82 -8.97 30.87
C VAL A 344 46.63 -8.06 31.04
N ASP A 345 46.26 -7.42 29.95
CA ASP A 345 45.14 -6.52 29.85
C ASP A 345 43.84 -7.34 30.03
N THR A 346 43.36 -7.45 31.26
CA THR A 346 42.08 -8.11 31.57
C THR A 346 40.96 -7.16 31.24
N SER A 347 40.41 -7.30 30.06
CA SER A 347 39.20 -6.55 29.66
C SER A 347 37.98 -7.18 30.28
N TYR A 348 37.23 -6.40 31.05
CA TYR A 348 35.90 -6.80 31.52
C TYR A 348 34.83 -6.38 30.49
N CYS A 349 33.98 -7.32 30.08
CA CYS A 349 32.87 -7.02 29.21
C CYS A 349 31.58 -6.90 30.03
N TYR A 350 30.89 -5.79 29.87
CA TYR A 350 29.61 -5.52 30.52
C TYR A 350 28.51 -5.34 29.47
N ARG A 351 27.29 -5.62 29.89
CA ARG A 351 26.10 -5.21 29.15
C ARG A 351 25.00 -4.75 30.11
N VAL A 352 24.10 -3.93 29.59
CA VAL A 352 22.90 -3.48 30.30
C VAL A 352 21.69 -3.82 29.46
N ARG A 353 20.67 -4.41 30.09
CA ARG A 353 19.39 -4.73 29.46
C ARG A 353 18.27 -3.97 30.13
N ALA A 354 17.46 -3.26 29.35
CA ALA A 354 16.23 -2.63 29.82
C ALA A 354 15.10 -3.65 29.95
N ILE A 355 14.28 -3.50 30.98
CA ILE A 355 13.07 -4.29 31.24
C ILE A 355 11.87 -3.38 31.25
N SER A 356 10.85 -3.72 30.44
CA SER A 356 9.58 -2.97 30.36
C SER A 356 8.67 -3.25 31.56
N TYR A 357 7.70 -2.39 31.77
CA TYR A 357 6.49 -2.74 32.53
C TYR A 357 5.68 -3.73 31.67
N MET A 358 5.30 -4.86 32.24
CA MET A 358 4.36 -5.80 31.60
C MET A 358 2.94 -5.32 31.80
#